data_7a8f1d95b8bcf42bd81352da36bec6db
#
_entry.id   7a8f1d95b8bcf42bd81352da36bec6db
#
_cell.length_a   1.000
_cell.length_b   1.000
_cell.length_c   1.000
_cell.angle_alpha   90.00
_cell.angle_beta   90.00
_cell.angle_gamma   90.00
#
_symmetry.space_group_name_H-M   'P 1'
#
loop_
_entity.id
_entity.type
_entity.pdbx_description
1 polymer ?
#
loop_
_entity_poly.entity_id
_entity_poly.type
_entity_poly.pdbx_seq_one_letter_code
_entity_poly.pdbx_strand_id
1 'polypeptide(L)'
;MINNLEKSPSTIGQRIKAAREKAGLSQTQLAELLGYNTPTAISLIESDERSVKVETLKKIADVLHQDVTYIATGKKSEPTVKTALRADDNFDASDVKQIESFIDYLMAQKEKKDGRGKSE
;
A
#
# COMPACT_ATOMS: atom_id res chain seq x y z
N MET A 1 18.98 4.55 -24.71
CA MET A 1 18.90 3.90 -24.18
C MET A 1 17.80 3.61 -23.55
N ILE A 2 17.30 2.82 -23.61
CA ILE A 2 16.21 2.40 -23.05
C ILE A 2 16.27 2.31 -21.64
N ASN A 3 17.31 2.55 -21.11
CA ASN A 3 17.43 2.35 -19.76
C ASN A 3 16.53 3.10 -18.90
N ASN A 4 16.20 4.29 -19.28
CA ASN A 4 15.35 5.10 -18.46
C ASN A 4 13.96 4.56 -18.33
N LEU A 5 13.53 3.87 -19.37
CA LEU A 5 12.20 3.34 -19.35
C LEU A 5 12.08 2.18 -18.41
N GLU A 6 13.18 1.52 -18.16
CA GLU A 6 13.12 0.37 -17.34
C GLU A 6 13.61 0.61 -15.96
N LYS A 7 14.02 1.84 -15.68
CA LYS A 7 14.54 2.16 -14.40
C LYS A 7 13.42 2.19 -13.40
N SER A 8 13.56 1.44 -12.34
CA SER A 8 12.57 1.45 -11.27
C SER A 8 12.69 2.73 -10.47
N PRO A 9 11.59 3.21 -9.91
CA PRO A 9 11.65 4.34 -9.02
C PRO A 9 12.53 4.02 -7.81
N SER A 10 13.52 4.83 -7.54
CA SER A 10 14.48 4.52 -6.50
C SER A 10 14.30 5.31 -5.21
N THR A 11 13.51 6.37 -5.22
CA THR A 11 13.28 7.15 -4.02
C THR A 11 11.80 7.10 -3.65
N ILE A 12 11.52 7.48 -2.41
CA ILE A 12 10.12 7.53 -1.96
C ILE A 12 9.31 8.46 -2.85
N GLY A 13 9.86 9.63 -3.14
CA GLY A 13 9.16 10.58 -4.00
C GLY A 13 8.88 10.03 -5.38
N GLN A 14 9.86 9.35 -5.95
CA GLN A 14 9.68 8.77 -7.27
C GLN A 14 8.64 7.65 -7.26
N ARG A 15 8.62 6.87 -6.19
CA ARG A 15 7.64 5.80 -6.08
C ARG A 15 6.23 6.34 -5.90
N ILE A 16 6.09 7.43 -5.14
CA ILE A 16 4.80 8.09 -5.00
C ILE A 16 4.33 8.64 -6.34
N LYS A 17 5.23 9.30 -7.06
CA LYS A 17 4.87 9.86 -8.36
C LYS A 17 4.43 8.76 -9.33
N ALA A 18 5.18 7.67 -9.39
CA ALA A 18 4.84 6.57 -10.28
C ALA A 18 3.48 5.96 -9.92
N ALA A 19 3.22 5.79 -8.62
CA ALA A 19 1.95 5.23 -8.18
C ALA A 19 0.79 6.18 -8.48
N ARG A 20 1.03 7.47 -8.31
CA ARG A 20 0.01 8.48 -8.61
C ARG A 20 -0.35 8.45 -10.09
N GLU A 21 0.66 8.42 -10.94
CA GLU A 21 0.44 8.39 -12.37
C GLU A 21 -0.27 7.11 -12.79
N LYS A 22 0.10 6.00 -12.18
CA LYS A 22 -0.55 4.74 -12.46
C LYS A 22 -2.03 4.78 -12.07
N ALA A 23 -2.34 5.51 -11.02
CA ALA A 23 -3.72 5.65 -10.58
C ALA A 23 -4.50 6.68 -11.40
N GLY A 24 -3.83 7.37 -12.33
CA GLY A 24 -4.49 8.35 -13.17
C GLY A 24 -4.79 9.66 -12.49
N LEU A 25 -4.07 9.98 -11.42
CA LEU A 25 -4.33 11.20 -10.67
C LEU A 25 -3.29 12.27 -10.96
N SER A 26 -3.74 13.53 -10.97
CA SER A 26 -2.81 14.65 -11.04
C SER A 26 -2.31 14.95 -9.63
N GLN A 27 -1.28 15.76 -9.55
CA GLN A 27 -0.79 16.22 -8.23
C GLN A 27 -1.88 16.95 -7.47
N THR A 28 -2.66 17.75 -8.16
CA THR A 28 -3.75 18.47 -7.54
C THR A 28 -4.81 17.51 -6.98
N GLN A 29 -5.15 16.50 -7.77
CA GLN A 29 -6.13 15.52 -7.32
C GLN A 29 -5.66 14.75 -6.10
N LEU A 30 -4.41 14.33 -6.11
CA LEU A 30 -3.88 13.64 -4.94
C LEU A 30 -3.86 14.56 -3.73
N ALA A 31 -3.46 15.81 -3.93
CA ALA A 31 -3.44 16.76 -2.84
C ALA A 31 -4.83 16.93 -2.23
N GLU A 32 -5.83 17.04 -3.07
CA GLU A 32 -7.20 17.18 -2.59
C GLU A 32 -7.64 15.98 -1.77
N LEU A 33 -7.31 14.80 -2.23
CA LEU A 33 -7.68 13.60 -1.52
C LEU A 33 -7.01 13.49 -0.16
N LEU A 34 -5.86 14.13 -0.01
CA LEU A 34 -5.14 14.14 1.25
C LEU A 34 -5.47 15.33 2.13
N GLY A 35 -6.35 16.21 1.64
CA GLY A 35 -6.76 17.37 2.45
C GLY A 35 -5.89 18.59 2.30
N TYR A 36 -5.02 18.62 1.29
CA TYR A 36 -4.20 19.81 1.05
C TYR A 36 -4.96 20.77 0.13
N ASN A 37 -4.71 22.05 0.32
CA ASN A 37 -5.36 23.08 -0.51
C ASN A 37 -4.68 23.25 -1.87
N THR A 38 -3.41 22.91 -1.98
CA THR A 38 -2.66 23.09 -3.21
C THR A 38 -1.80 21.88 -3.45
N PRO A 39 -1.28 21.68 -4.66
CA PRO A 39 -0.42 20.53 -4.95
C PRO A 39 1.03 20.73 -4.51
N THR A 40 1.35 21.85 -3.89
CA THR A 40 2.74 22.16 -3.54
C THR A 40 3.39 21.08 -2.69
N ALA A 41 2.69 20.61 -1.67
CA ALA A 41 3.26 19.57 -0.81
C ALA A 41 3.56 18.30 -1.59
N ILE A 42 2.65 17.92 -2.49
CA ILE A 42 2.84 16.72 -3.28
C ILE A 42 4.03 16.89 -4.22
N SER A 43 4.13 18.04 -4.86
CA SER A 43 5.23 18.32 -5.76
C SER A 43 6.58 18.22 -5.04
N LEU A 44 6.68 18.78 -3.84
CA LEU A 44 7.91 18.75 -3.08
C LEU A 44 8.24 17.34 -2.59
N ILE A 45 7.24 16.58 -2.21
CA ILE A 45 7.45 15.20 -1.79
C ILE A 45 7.92 14.36 -2.98
N GLU A 46 7.31 14.54 -4.14
CA GLU A 46 7.67 13.73 -5.30
C GLU A 46 9.05 14.06 -5.83
N SER A 47 9.53 15.28 -5.61
CA SER A 47 10.87 15.66 -6.03
C SER A 47 11.91 15.38 -4.95
N ASP A 48 11.49 14.81 -3.83
CA ASP A 48 12.36 14.50 -2.70
C ASP A 48 12.93 15.74 -2.01
N GLU A 49 12.32 16.90 -2.27
CA GLU A 49 12.71 18.13 -1.60
C GLU A 49 12.09 18.24 -0.22
N ARG A 50 11.10 17.43 0.07
CA ARG A 50 10.44 17.40 1.37
C ARG A 50 10.27 15.95 1.79
N SER A 51 10.63 15.63 3.03
CA SER A 51 10.39 14.29 3.54
C SER A 51 8.90 14.13 3.84
N VAL A 52 8.46 12.89 3.88
CA VAL A 52 7.07 12.59 4.16
C VAL A 52 7.01 11.84 5.50
N LYS A 53 6.10 12.27 6.36
CA LYS A 53 5.93 11.60 7.64
C LYS A 53 5.22 10.27 7.44
N VAL A 54 5.44 9.35 8.37
CA VAL A 54 4.87 8.02 8.26
C VAL A 54 3.36 8.07 8.13
N GLU A 55 2.70 8.92 8.91
CA GLU A 55 1.25 9.00 8.85
C GLU A 55 0.78 9.46 7.48
N THR A 56 1.47 10.44 6.92
CA THR A 56 1.12 10.93 5.59
C THR A 56 1.40 9.86 4.54
N LEU A 57 2.51 9.15 4.69
CA LEU A 57 2.86 8.10 3.75
C LEU A 57 1.80 6.99 3.74
N LYS A 58 1.28 6.64 4.91
CA LYS A 58 0.22 5.65 4.99
C LYS A 58 -1.03 6.12 4.26
N LYS A 59 -1.38 7.40 4.41
CA LYS A 59 -2.54 7.95 3.73
C LYS A 59 -2.35 7.94 2.23
N ILE A 60 -1.15 8.29 1.78
CA ILE A 60 -0.83 8.28 0.35
C ILE A 60 -0.97 6.86 -0.20
N ALA A 61 -0.39 5.89 0.50
CA ALA A 61 -0.45 4.51 0.06
C ALA A 61 -1.90 4.03 0.00
N ASP A 62 -2.71 4.40 0.98
CA ASP A 62 -4.12 4.04 1.01
C ASP A 62 -4.86 4.61 -0.19
N VAL A 63 -4.69 5.90 -0.44
CA VAL A 63 -5.38 6.57 -1.53
C VAL A 63 -4.96 5.97 -2.88
N LEU A 64 -3.70 5.62 -3.00
CA LEU A 64 -3.17 5.09 -4.26
C LEU A 64 -3.28 3.58 -4.33
N HIS A 65 -3.82 2.93 -3.30
CA HIS A 65 -3.98 1.47 -3.24
C HIS A 65 -2.64 0.77 -3.43
N GLN A 66 -1.62 1.29 -2.75
CA GLN A 66 -0.29 0.74 -2.82
C GLN A 66 0.15 0.21 -1.47
N ASP A 67 1.10 -0.71 -1.51
CA ASP A 67 1.71 -1.24 -0.31
C ASP A 67 2.63 -0.17 0.29
N VAL A 68 2.35 0.25 1.51
CA VAL A 68 3.15 1.29 2.15
C VAL A 68 4.60 0.86 2.31
N THR A 69 4.85 -0.41 2.53
CA THR A 69 6.21 -0.90 2.66
C THR A 69 6.96 -0.73 1.34
N TYR A 70 6.30 -1.02 0.22
CA TYR A 70 6.92 -0.81 -1.07
C TYR A 70 7.25 0.67 -1.30
N ILE A 71 6.30 1.55 -1.01
CA ILE A 71 6.53 2.98 -1.20
C ILE A 71 7.71 3.44 -0.34
N ALA A 72 7.77 2.98 0.90
CA ALA A 72 8.81 3.43 1.82
C ALA A 72 10.18 2.85 1.52
N THR A 73 10.24 1.59 1.09
CA THR A 73 11.53 0.90 0.98
C THR A 73 11.90 0.44 -0.41
N GLY A 74 10.95 0.40 -1.32
CA GLY A 74 11.18 -0.16 -2.64
C GLY A 74 11.03 -1.67 -2.70
N LYS A 75 10.69 -2.30 -1.58
CA LYS A 75 10.52 -3.74 -1.53
C LYS A 75 9.12 -4.06 -1.10
N LYS A 76 8.54 -5.08 -1.69
CA LYS A 76 7.19 -5.46 -1.34
C LYS A 76 7.16 -6.08 0.05
N SER A 77 6.04 -5.95 0.72
CA SER A 77 5.83 -6.62 1.99
C SER A 77 5.91 -8.12 1.77
N GLU A 78 6.27 -8.83 2.82
CA GLU A 78 6.31 -10.28 2.72
C GLU A 78 4.90 -10.82 2.52
N PRO A 79 4.76 -11.87 1.74
CA PRO A 79 3.42 -12.42 1.49
C PRO A 79 2.81 -12.96 2.76
N THR A 80 1.52 -12.74 2.90
CA THR A 80 0.77 -13.36 3.98
C THR A 80 0.34 -14.75 3.53
N VAL A 81 -0.23 -15.52 4.45
CA VAL A 81 -0.75 -16.82 4.10
C VAL A 81 -1.78 -16.68 2.99
N LYS A 82 -2.64 -15.68 3.07
CA LYS A 82 -3.66 -15.48 2.05
C LYS A 82 -3.05 -15.18 0.70
N THR A 83 -2.01 -14.35 0.68
CA THR A 83 -1.35 -14.01 -0.56
C THR A 83 -0.67 -15.23 -1.17
N ALA A 84 -0.03 -16.03 -0.32
CA ALA A 84 0.63 -17.23 -0.80
C ALA A 84 -0.36 -18.22 -1.41
N LEU A 85 -1.54 -18.34 -0.78
CA LEU A 85 -2.57 -19.24 -1.31
C LEU A 85 -3.07 -18.79 -2.67
N ARG A 86 -3.22 -17.48 -2.86
CA ARG A 86 -3.69 -16.97 -4.14
C ARG A 86 -2.68 -17.25 -5.26
N ALA A 87 -1.42 -17.31 -4.91
CA ALA A 87 -0.38 -17.55 -5.89
C ALA A 87 -0.16 -19.02 -6.19
N ASP A 88 -0.76 -19.92 -5.40
CA ASP A 88 -0.55 -21.35 -5.55
C ASP A 88 -1.51 -21.91 -6.58
N ASP A 89 -0.99 -22.52 -7.63
CA ASP A 89 -1.82 -23.06 -8.69
C ASP A 89 -2.64 -24.27 -8.27
N ASN A 90 -2.34 -24.84 -7.13
CA ASN A 90 -3.07 -25.99 -6.63
C ASN A 90 -4.44 -25.64 -6.08
N PHE A 91 -4.72 -24.35 -5.94
CA PHE A 91 -6.00 -23.89 -5.42
C PHE A 91 -6.70 -23.04 -6.46
N ASP A 92 -7.98 -23.29 -6.67
CA ASP A 92 -8.74 -22.43 -7.57
C ASP A 92 -9.32 -21.28 -6.74
N ALA A 93 -10.00 -20.37 -7.42
CA ALA A 93 -10.52 -19.17 -6.75
C ALA A 93 -11.49 -19.50 -5.63
N SER A 94 -12.29 -20.54 -5.81
CA SER A 94 -13.25 -20.94 -4.81
C SER A 94 -12.55 -21.51 -3.57
N ASP A 95 -11.54 -22.32 -3.78
CA ASP A 95 -10.79 -22.91 -2.69
C ASP A 95 -10.09 -21.82 -1.89
N VAL A 96 -9.47 -20.88 -2.59
CA VAL A 96 -8.76 -19.80 -1.92
C VAL A 96 -9.72 -18.98 -1.09
N LYS A 97 -10.91 -18.70 -1.64
CA LYS A 97 -11.89 -17.90 -0.94
C LYS A 97 -12.35 -18.58 0.34
N GLN A 98 -12.59 -19.89 0.29
CA GLN A 98 -13.01 -20.61 1.46
C GLN A 98 -11.94 -20.64 2.53
N ILE A 99 -10.68 -20.83 2.11
CA ILE A 99 -9.58 -20.85 3.05
C ILE A 99 -9.38 -19.47 3.67
N GLU A 100 -9.49 -18.43 2.86
CA GLU A 100 -9.36 -17.07 3.38
C GLU A 100 -10.44 -16.78 4.40
N SER A 101 -11.66 -17.22 4.14
CA SER A 101 -12.75 -17.01 5.08
C SER A 101 -12.49 -17.72 6.41
N PHE A 102 -11.93 -18.91 6.32
CA PHE A 102 -11.62 -19.67 7.53
C PHE A 102 -10.49 -18.97 8.31
N ILE A 103 -9.47 -18.50 7.60
CA ILE A 103 -8.38 -17.79 8.24
C ILE A 103 -8.91 -16.53 8.92
N ASP A 104 -9.78 -15.79 8.23
CA ASP A 104 -10.36 -14.58 8.79
C ASP A 104 -11.17 -14.90 10.06
N TYR A 105 -11.90 -16.01 10.04
CA TYR A 105 -12.65 -16.43 11.19
C TYR A 105 -11.71 -16.71 12.37
N LEU A 106 -10.62 -17.43 12.12
CA LEU A 106 -9.66 -17.76 13.17
C LEU A 106 -9.01 -16.52 13.72
N MET A 107 -8.65 -15.59 12.84
CA MET A 107 -8.03 -14.36 13.29
C MET A 107 -8.98 -13.52 14.13
N ALA A 108 -10.25 -13.49 13.74
CA ALA A 108 -11.25 -12.76 14.50
C ALA A 108 -11.44 -13.39 15.88
N GLN A 109 -11.42 -14.72 15.96
CA GLN A 109 -11.54 -15.40 17.25
C GLN A 109 -10.36 -15.10 18.14
N LYS A 110 -9.16 -15.06 17.56
CA LYS A 110 -7.98 -14.77 18.33
C LYS A 110 -8.02 -13.35 18.88
N GLU A 111 -8.39 -12.39 18.05
CA GLU A 111 -8.49 -11.01 18.49
C GLU A 111 -9.55 -10.85 19.54
N LYS A 112 -10.67 -11.51 19.37
CA LYS A 112 -11.75 -11.42 20.31
C LYS A 112 -11.32 -12.01 21.65
N LYS A 113 -10.59 -13.10 21.61
CA LYS A 113 -10.11 -13.72 22.80
C LYS A 113 -9.15 -12.82 23.54
N ASP A 114 -8.23 -12.21 22.81
CA ASP A 114 -7.28 -11.28 23.40
C ASP A 114 -8.02 -10.07 23.94
N GLY A 115 -8.96 -9.57 23.18
CA GLY A 115 -9.73 -8.42 23.60
C GLY A 115 -10.58 -8.73 24.78
N ARG A 116 -11.11 -9.93 24.84
CA ARG A 116 -11.93 -10.31 25.95
C ARG A 116 -11.11 -10.35 27.23
N GLY A 117 -9.89 -10.80 27.11
CA GLY A 117 -9.01 -10.78 28.26
C GLY A 117 -8.87 -9.40 28.84
N LYS A 118 -9.02 -8.38 28.01
CA LYS A 118 -8.95 -7.06 28.54
C LYS A 118 -10.29 -6.57 28.98
N SER A 119 -11.31 -6.92 28.29
CA SER A 119 -12.61 -6.38 28.60
C SER A 119 -13.22 -7.05 29.79
N GLU A 120 -12.74 -8.16 30.16
CA GLU A 120 -13.26 -8.78 31.33
C GLU A 120 -12.45 -8.45 32.52
#